data_d642de048123ba2f6601c4f2a14fe229
#
_entry.id   d642de048123ba2f6601c4f2a14fe229
#
_cell.length_a   1.000
_cell.length_b   1.000
_cell.length_c   1.000
_cell.angle_alpha   90.00
_cell.angle_beta   90.00
_cell.angle_gamma   90.00
#
_symmetry.space_group_name_H-M   'P 1'
#
loop_
_entity.id
_entity.type
_entity.pdbx_description
1 polymer ?
#
loop_
_entity_poly.entity_id
_entity_poly.type
_entity_poly.pdbx_seq_one_letter_code
_entity_poly.pdbx_strand_id
1 'polypeptide(L)'
;MLSSALGNAAILRRFIVLVAAATFSMFTLWAVVREMIDAPPGDYEVRQGDIMLGDGKFEGAIGRFDAALAVSPEHRGAMMGRAIALLELGRVDEAEQAFSDLIAFLSRSLAADDPTGLAVLAAGFANRGILRDRDGRHEAALADYRQALAIDAGAVDGPGLFHKIVYGDAKPSTIANRADYIEAQLALPEDQRLLRVPELDARQRMHKP
;
A
#
# COMPACT_ATOMS: atom_id res chain seq x y z
N MET A 1 -55.97 -4.18 -24.09
CA MET A 1 -54.83 -3.36 -24.52
C MET A 1 -53.46 -3.98 -24.21
N LEU A 2 -53.25 -4.72 -23.11
CA LEU A 2 -52.00 -5.38 -22.82
C LEU A 2 -51.65 -6.55 -23.76
N SER A 3 -52.63 -7.30 -24.27
CA SER A 3 -52.39 -8.47 -25.13
C SER A 3 -51.91 -8.09 -26.55
N SER A 4 -52.22 -6.90 -27.05
CA SER A 4 -51.76 -6.43 -28.37
C SER A 4 -50.33 -5.90 -28.35
N ALA A 5 -49.82 -5.46 -27.20
CA ALA A 5 -48.44 -4.99 -27.06
C ALA A 5 -47.42 -6.13 -27.04
N LEU A 6 -47.81 -7.29 -26.48
CA LEU A 6 -46.96 -8.49 -26.43
C LEU A 6 -46.82 -9.20 -27.78
N GLY A 7 -47.76 -8.97 -28.73
CA GLY A 7 -47.70 -9.50 -30.10
C GLY A 7 -46.71 -8.77 -31.03
N ASN A 8 -46.20 -7.60 -30.65
CA ASN A 8 -45.26 -6.85 -31.46
C ASN A 8 -43.78 -7.10 -30.99
N ALA A 9 -43.07 -7.90 -31.75
CA ALA A 9 -41.69 -8.31 -31.45
C ALA A 9 -40.75 -7.12 -31.20
N ALA A 10 -40.97 -5.96 -31.86
CA ALA A 10 -40.16 -4.76 -31.69
C ALA A 10 -40.43 -4.09 -30.31
N ILE A 11 -41.70 -4.05 -29.87
CA ILE A 11 -42.07 -3.51 -28.55
C ILE A 11 -41.55 -4.44 -27.44
N LEU A 12 -41.72 -5.75 -27.60
CA LEU A 12 -41.21 -6.72 -26.65
C LEU A 12 -39.67 -6.65 -26.49
N ARG A 13 -38.93 -6.55 -27.62
CA ARG A 13 -37.48 -6.40 -27.60
C ARG A 13 -37.05 -5.13 -26.87
N ARG A 14 -37.69 -3.97 -27.15
CA ARG A 14 -37.41 -2.70 -26.46
C ARG A 14 -37.70 -2.81 -24.96
N PHE A 15 -38.80 -3.44 -24.58
CA PHE A 15 -39.16 -3.67 -23.19
C PHE A 15 -38.09 -4.51 -22.48
N ILE A 16 -37.67 -5.64 -23.07
CA ILE A 16 -36.65 -6.51 -22.50
C ILE A 16 -35.33 -5.74 -22.31
N VAL A 17 -34.89 -4.96 -23.31
CA VAL A 17 -33.67 -4.15 -23.22
C VAL A 17 -33.76 -3.11 -22.10
N LEU A 18 -34.89 -2.42 -21.97
CA LEU A 18 -35.09 -1.42 -20.91
C LEU A 18 -35.12 -2.06 -19.52
N VAL A 19 -35.78 -3.20 -19.36
CA VAL A 19 -35.78 -3.94 -18.10
C VAL A 19 -34.39 -4.44 -17.75
N ALA A 20 -33.66 -4.99 -18.71
CA ALA A 20 -32.28 -5.44 -18.50
C ALA A 20 -31.36 -4.26 -18.11
N ALA A 21 -31.47 -3.12 -18.77
CA ALA A 21 -30.72 -1.92 -18.44
C ALA A 21 -31.05 -1.38 -17.04
N ALA A 22 -32.35 -1.33 -16.69
CA ALA A 22 -32.78 -0.89 -15.36
C ALA A 22 -32.29 -1.83 -14.25
N THR A 23 -32.37 -3.15 -14.48
CA THR A 23 -31.89 -4.16 -13.53
C THR A 23 -30.36 -4.05 -13.35
N PHE A 24 -29.62 -3.90 -14.45
CA PHE A 24 -28.17 -3.71 -14.40
C PHE A 24 -27.80 -2.45 -13.62
N SER A 25 -28.47 -1.31 -13.92
CA SER A 25 -28.23 -0.05 -13.20
C SER A 25 -28.56 -0.16 -11.70
N MET A 26 -29.63 -0.86 -11.35
CA MET A 26 -30.00 -1.09 -9.94
C MET A 26 -28.97 -1.97 -9.23
N PHE A 27 -28.45 -3.02 -9.89
CA PHE A 27 -27.42 -3.89 -9.33
C PHE A 27 -26.09 -3.15 -9.14
N THR A 28 -25.68 -2.33 -10.12
CA THR A 28 -24.46 -1.52 -10.00
C THR A 28 -24.59 -0.49 -8.88
N LEU A 29 -25.73 0.20 -8.81
CA LEU A 29 -25.98 1.15 -7.71
C LEU A 29 -25.99 0.44 -6.34
N TRP A 30 -26.67 -0.71 -6.25
CA TRP A 30 -26.71 -1.50 -5.02
C TRP A 30 -25.31 -1.97 -4.59
N ALA A 31 -24.46 -2.45 -5.53
CA ALA A 31 -23.10 -2.86 -5.24
C ALA A 31 -22.26 -1.70 -4.67
N VAL A 32 -22.34 -0.51 -5.29
CA VAL A 32 -21.66 0.70 -4.81
C VAL A 32 -22.16 1.13 -3.43
N VAL A 33 -23.49 1.16 -3.23
CA VAL A 33 -24.09 1.56 -1.95
C VAL A 33 -23.73 0.57 -0.84
N ARG A 34 -23.75 -0.74 -1.14
CA ARG A 34 -23.37 -1.78 -0.20
C ARG A 34 -21.92 -1.62 0.27
N GLU A 35 -20.98 -1.39 -0.66
CA GLU A 35 -19.58 -1.17 -0.33
C GLU A 35 -19.37 0.06 0.57
N MET A 36 -20.17 1.11 0.38
CA MET A 36 -20.15 2.31 1.24
C MET A 36 -20.73 2.06 2.63
N ILE A 37 -21.72 1.19 2.76
CA ILE A 37 -22.39 0.87 4.04
C ILE A 37 -21.57 -0.13 4.86
N ASP A 38 -20.96 -1.11 4.18
CA ASP A 38 -20.20 -2.19 4.80
C ASP A 38 -18.69 -1.83 5.01
N ALA A 39 -18.26 -0.60 4.66
CA ALA A 39 -16.87 -0.18 4.84
C ALA A 39 -16.50 -0.16 6.33
N PRO A 40 -15.36 -0.77 6.71
CA PRO A 40 -14.87 -0.72 8.08
C PRO A 40 -14.73 0.73 8.60
N PRO A 41 -14.89 0.95 9.92
CA PRO A 41 -14.70 2.27 10.49
C PRO A 41 -13.31 2.83 10.20
N GLY A 42 -13.23 4.06 9.69
CA GLY A 42 -11.98 4.72 9.33
C GLY A 42 -11.54 4.57 7.88
N ASP A 43 -12.12 3.65 7.10
CA ASP A 43 -11.76 3.42 5.69
C ASP A 43 -11.97 4.65 4.80
N TYR A 44 -12.99 5.45 5.09
CA TYR A 44 -13.24 6.69 4.35
C TYR A 44 -12.08 7.68 4.55
N GLU A 45 -11.68 7.90 5.79
CA GLU A 45 -10.57 8.78 6.17
C GLU A 45 -9.25 8.28 5.58
N VAL A 46 -9.02 6.95 5.59
CA VAL A 46 -7.83 6.35 4.98
C VAL A 46 -7.79 6.60 3.49
N ARG A 47 -8.88 6.38 2.75
CA ARG A 47 -8.93 6.69 1.32
C ARG A 47 -8.65 8.18 1.02
N GLN A 48 -9.18 9.09 1.85
CA GLN A 48 -8.87 10.52 1.73
C GLN A 48 -7.39 10.81 2.01
N GLY A 49 -6.82 10.17 3.03
CA GLY A 49 -5.40 10.25 3.35
C GLY A 49 -4.51 9.75 2.21
N ASP A 50 -4.89 8.64 1.57
CA ASP A 50 -4.16 8.06 0.44
C ASP A 50 -4.14 8.96 -0.79
N ILE A 51 -5.27 9.60 -1.11
CA ILE A 51 -5.34 10.60 -2.19
C ILE A 51 -4.40 11.76 -1.88
N MET A 52 -4.43 12.28 -0.64
CA MET A 52 -3.57 13.39 -0.23
C MET A 52 -2.09 12.99 -0.23
N LEU A 53 -1.76 11.77 0.19
CA LEU A 53 -0.41 11.22 0.14
C LEU A 53 0.10 11.14 -1.31
N GLY A 54 -0.73 10.66 -2.23
CA GLY A 54 -0.42 10.60 -3.65
C GLY A 54 -0.25 11.99 -4.29
N ASP A 55 -0.98 13.00 -3.81
CA ASP A 55 -0.87 14.39 -4.23
C ASP A 55 0.32 15.14 -3.61
N GLY A 56 1.11 14.51 -2.71
CA GLY A 56 2.19 15.15 -1.97
C GLY A 56 1.73 16.10 -0.85
N LYS A 57 0.44 16.03 -0.43
CA LYS A 57 -0.14 16.84 0.65
C LYS A 57 0.02 16.13 1.98
N PHE A 58 1.25 15.93 2.42
CA PHE A 58 1.60 15.02 3.51
C PHE A 58 1.00 15.40 4.87
N GLU A 59 0.98 16.69 5.25
CA GLU A 59 0.33 17.14 6.50
C GLU A 59 -1.18 16.86 6.48
N GLY A 60 -1.83 17.11 5.33
CA GLY A 60 -3.25 16.81 5.15
C GLY A 60 -3.53 15.31 5.25
N ALA A 61 -2.63 14.48 4.68
CA ALA A 61 -2.71 13.03 4.75
C ALA A 61 -2.60 12.53 6.21
N ILE A 62 -1.64 13.06 6.99
CA ILE A 62 -1.50 12.74 8.42
C ILE A 62 -2.80 13.05 9.17
N GLY A 63 -3.39 14.22 8.95
CA GLY A 63 -4.66 14.60 9.61
C GLY A 63 -5.80 13.62 9.28
N ARG A 64 -5.85 13.08 8.06
CA ARG A 64 -6.84 12.06 7.68
C ARG A 64 -6.56 10.70 8.32
N PHE A 65 -5.30 10.27 8.35
CA PHE A 65 -4.92 9.02 9.02
C PHE A 65 -5.14 9.11 10.54
N ASP A 66 -4.85 10.26 11.17
CA ASP A 66 -5.14 10.49 12.59
C ASP A 66 -6.66 10.43 12.87
N ALA A 67 -7.50 10.98 11.98
CA ALA A 67 -8.95 10.87 12.09
C ALA A 67 -9.43 9.42 11.97
N ALA A 68 -8.83 8.62 11.06
CA ALA A 68 -9.10 7.18 10.96
C ALA A 68 -8.71 6.44 12.24
N LEU A 69 -7.53 6.72 12.80
CA LEU A 69 -7.04 6.11 14.04
C LEU A 69 -7.85 6.51 15.27
N ALA A 70 -8.47 7.69 15.26
CA ALA A 70 -9.38 8.11 16.33
C ALA A 70 -10.67 7.26 16.37
N VAL A 71 -11.13 6.77 15.21
CA VAL A 71 -12.31 5.92 15.08
C VAL A 71 -11.93 4.43 15.22
N SER A 72 -10.81 4.03 14.62
CA SER A 72 -10.29 2.67 14.64
C SER A 72 -8.79 2.68 14.95
N PRO A 73 -8.39 2.61 16.24
CA PRO A 73 -6.98 2.72 16.65
C PRO A 73 -6.06 1.65 16.05
N GLU A 74 -6.62 0.52 15.65
CA GLU A 74 -5.90 -0.62 15.07
C GLU A 74 -5.99 -0.68 13.53
N HIS A 75 -6.39 0.41 12.88
CA HIS A 75 -6.53 0.47 11.44
C HIS A 75 -5.17 0.45 10.74
N ARG A 76 -4.71 -0.73 10.35
CA ARG A 76 -3.36 -0.95 9.78
C ARG A 76 -3.03 -0.07 8.56
N GLY A 77 -4.01 0.21 7.70
CA GLY A 77 -3.83 1.13 6.56
C GLY A 77 -3.57 2.57 6.99
N ALA A 78 -4.24 3.05 8.06
CA ALA A 78 -4.01 4.37 8.63
C ALA A 78 -2.64 4.46 9.31
N MET A 79 -2.25 3.44 10.09
CA MET A 79 -0.93 3.38 10.72
C MET A 79 0.20 3.43 9.67
N MET A 80 0.08 2.63 8.60
CA MET A 80 1.05 2.60 7.50
C MET A 80 1.09 3.93 6.75
N GLY A 81 -0.06 4.46 6.35
CA GLY A 81 -0.14 5.72 5.60
C GLY A 81 0.41 6.91 6.38
N ARG A 82 0.11 6.97 7.68
CA ARG A 82 0.65 7.99 8.59
C ARG A 82 2.18 7.92 8.68
N ALA A 83 2.75 6.72 8.84
CA ALA A 83 4.19 6.52 8.92
C ALA A 83 4.90 6.95 7.62
N ILE A 84 4.33 6.61 6.46
CA ILE A 84 4.85 7.04 5.15
C ILE A 84 4.77 8.56 5.02
N ALA A 85 3.65 9.20 5.37
CA ALA A 85 3.49 10.65 5.29
C ALA A 85 4.49 11.41 6.18
N LEU A 86 4.76 10.90 7.40
CA LEU A 86 5.78 11.43 8.30
C LEU A 86 7.19 11.36 7.67
N LEU A 87 7.50 10.24 7.03
CA LEU A 87 8.81 10.07 6.38
C LEU A 87 8.98 10.99 5.18
N GLU A 88 7.94 11.16 4.35
CA GLU A 88 7.97 12.09 3.20
C GLU A 88 8.10 13.56 3.64
N LEU A 89 7.65 13.91 4.85
CA LEU A 89 7.89 15.21 5.48
C LEU A 89 9.29 15.37 6.10
N GLY A 90 10.10 14.31 6.11
CA GLY A 90 11.42 14.32 6.77
C GLY A 90 11.34 14.25 8.29
N ARG A 91 10.18 13.89 8.89
CA ARG A 91 10.01 13.67 10.34
C ARG A 91 10.48 12.27 10.70
N VAL A 92 11.80 12.05 10.55
CA VAL A 92 12.43 10.71 10.54
C VAL A 92 12.18 9.94 11.83
N ASP A 93 12.39 10.54 12.99
CA ASP A 93 12.21 9.86 14.29
C ASP A 93 10.76 9.43 14.52
N GLU A 94 9.81 10.30 14.16
CA GLU A 94 8.39 10.00 14.29
C GLU A 94 7.93 8.94 13.30
N ALA A 95 8.48 8.95 12.09
CA ALA A 95 8.22 7.92 11.10
C ALA A 95 8.76 6.55 11.55
N GLU A 96 9.97 6.51 12.09
CA GLU A 96 10.55 5.25 12.59
C GLU A 96 9.74 4.69 13.75
N GLN A 97 9.31 5.55 14.68
CA GLN A 97 8.44 5.14 15.78
C GLN A 97 7.10 4.60 15.24
N ALA A 98 6.47 5.30 14.28
CA ALA A 98 5.20 4.88 13.71
C ALA A 98 5.31 3.53 12.97
N PHE A 99 6.38 3.28 12.21
CA PHE A 99 6.63 1.97 11.61
C PHE A 99 6.88 0.91 12.68
N SER A 100 7.60 1.23 13.75
CA SER A 100 7.88 0.28 14.84
C SER A 100 6.61 -0.10 15.60
N ASP A 101 5.71 0.85 15.83
CA ASP A 101 4.41 0.61 16.45
C ASP A 101 3.53 -0.29 15.58
N LEU A 102 3.47 -0.04 14.27
CA LEU A 102 2.76 -0.88 13.31
C LEU A 102 3.32 -2.31 13.30
N ILE A 103 4.63 -2.47 13.19
CA ILE A 103 5.30 -3.77 13.22
C ILE A 103 4.99 -4.51 14.53
N ALA A 104 5.13 -3.82 15.67
CA ALA A 104 4.85 -4.40 16.97
C ALA A 104 3.38 -4.81 17.14
N PHE A 105 2.45 -4.00 16.63
CA PHE A 105 1.02 -4.32 16.62
C PHE A 105 0.75 -5.57 15.76
N LEU A 106 1.16 -5.58 14.50
CA LEU A 106 0.91 -6.70 13.59
C LEU A 106 1.60 -7.99 14.06
N SER A 107 2.83 -7.91 14.57
CA SER A 107 3.53 -9.10 15.07
C SER A 107 2.82 -9.80 16.25
N ARG A 108 1.96 -9.08 16.98
CA ARG A 108 1.19 -9.64 18.11
C ARG A 108 -0.22 -10.08 17.73
N SER A 109 -0.85 -9.39 16.77
CA SER A 109 -2.29 -9.52 16.47
C SER A 109 -2.58 -10.29 15.20
N LEU A 110 -1.57 -10.52 14.34
CA LEU A 110 -1.79 -11.07 13.01
C LEU A 110 -2.05 -12.57 13.08
N ALA A 111 -3.12 -13.02 12.42
CA ALA A 111 -3.37 -14.43 12.19
C ALA A 111 -2.42 -14.96 11.09
N ALA A 112 -1.97 -16.21 11.22
CA ALA A 112 -1.04 -16.82 10.27
C ALA A 112 -1.60 -16.98 8.85
N ASP A 113 -2.91 -16.95 8.71
CA ASP A 113 -3.68 -17.08 7.46
C ASP A 113 -4.24 -15.74 6.95
N ASP A 114 -3.74 -14.60 7.44
CA ASP A 114 -4.07 -13.25 6.93
C ASP A 114 -3.00 -12.77 5.92
N PRO A 115 -3.15 -13.07 4.61
CA PRO A 115 -2.16 -12.69 3.62
C PRO A 115 -2.03 -11.16 3.47
N THR A 116 -3.14 -10.42 3.63
CA THR A 116 -3.13 -8.96 3.57
C THR A 116 -2.34 -8.37 4.75
N GLY A 117 -2.55 -8.92 5.95
CA GLY A 117 -1.82 -8.49 7.12
C GLY A 117 -0.32 -8.81 7.04
N LEU A 118 0.04 -9.99 6.49
CA LEU A 118 1.44 -10.36 6.24
C LEU A 118 2.09 -9.40 5.26
N ALA A 119 1.39 -9.02 4.17
CA ALA A 119 1.89 -8.03 3.22
C ALA A 119 2.13 -6.65 3.88
N VAL A 120 1.21 -6.20 4.74
CA VAL A 120 1.38 -4.93 5.49
C VAL A 120 2.55 -5.03 6.47
N LEU A 121 2.73 -6.15 7.14
CA LEU A 121 3.85 -6.37 8.06
C LEU A 121 5.20 -6.35 7.30
N ALA A 122 5.28 -7.05 6.17
CA ALA A 122 6.46 -7.03 5.31
C ALA A 122 6.78 -5.61 4.82
N ALA A 123 5.77 -4.86 4.37
CA ALA A 123 5.92 -3.46 3.95
C ALA A 123 6.35 -2.56 5.12
N GLY A 124 5.87 -2.80 6.34
CA GLY A 124 6.31 -2.08 7.53
C GLY A 124 7.81 -2.22 7.78
N PHE A 125 8.32 -3.47 7.75
CA PHE A 125 9.76 -3.74 7.85
C PHE A 125 10.53 -3.12 6.67
N ALA A 126 10.05 -3.27 5.43
CA ALA A 126 10.71 -2.72 4.25
C ALA A 126 10.86 -1.20 4.33
N ASN A 127 9.79 -0.48 4.69
CA ASN A 127 9.79 0.98 4.78
C ASN A 127 10.67 1.48 5.94
N ARG A 128 10.66 0.80 7.10
CA ARG A 128 11.58 1.13 8.19
C ARG A 128 13.04 0.86 7.78
N GLY A 129 13.27 -0.20 7.03
CA GLY A 129 14.58 -0.49 6.44
C GLY A 129 15.03 0.61 5.49
N ILE A 130 14.17 1.12 4.60
CA ILE A 130 14.46 2.24 3.69
C ILE A 130 14.81 3.50 4.50
N LEU A 131 14.05 3.80 5.55
CA LEU A 131 14.34 4.93 6.44
C LEU A 131 15.73 4.80 7.05
N ARG A 132 16.05 3.65 7.65
CA ARG A 132 17.36 3.38 8.28
C ARG A 132 18.51 3.42 7.30
N ASP A 133 18.29 2.91 6.09
CA ASP A 133 19.27 2.94 5.01
C ASP A 133 19.59 4.40 4.58
N ARG A 134 18.55 5.22 4.40
CA ARG A 134 18.71 6.66 4.12
C ARG A 134 19.42 7.41 5.24
N ASP A 135 19.25 6.97 6.48
CA ASP A 135 19.90 7.52 7.67
C ASP A 135 21.33 6.98 7.91
N GLY A 136 21.81 6.08 7.04
CA GLY A 136 23.15 5.49 7.13
C GLY A 136 23.29 4.34 8.12
N ARG A 137 22.19 3.85 8.70
CA ARG A 137 22.16 2.72 9.65
C ARG A 137 21.99 1.40 8.88
N HIS A 138 23.01 1.07 8.07
CA HIS A 138 22.92 0.00 7.06
C HIS A 138 22.74 -1.40 7.64
N GLU A 139 23.35 -1.74 8.79
CA GLU A 139 23.14 -3.03 9.46
C GLU A 139 21.70 -3.19 9.96
N ALA A 140 21.13 -2.13 10.53
CA ALA A 140 19.74 -2.13 10.98
C ALA A 140 18.76 -2.18 9.79
N ALA A 141 19.10 -1.49 8.69
CA ALA A 141 18.34 -1.56 7.44
C ALA A 141 18.34 -2.97 6.84
N LEU A 142 19.51 -3.61 6.77
CA LEU A 142 19.66 -4.98 6.27
C LEU A 142 18.85 -5.98 7.11
N ALA A 143 18.84 -5.81 8.43
CA ALA A 143 18.02 -6.65 9.31
C ALA A 143 16.52 -6.52 9.00
N ASP A 144 16.03 -5.29 8.80
CA ASP A 144 14.64 -5.04 8.43
C ASP A 144 14.30 -5.58 7.03
N TYR A 145 15.17 -5.39 6.03
CA TYR A 145 14.98 -5.92 4.69
C TYR A 145 14.89 -7.45 4.68
N ARG A 146 15.73 -8.13 5.45
CA ARG A 146 15.67 -9.59 5.58
C ARG A 146 14.38 -10.06 6.24
N GLN A 147 13.87 -9.33 7.24
CA GLN A 147 12.57 -9.64 7.85
C GLN A 147 11.44 -9.45 6.84
N ALA A 148 11.42 -8.35 6.09
CA ALA A 148 10.42 -8.11 5.06
C ALA A 148 10.37 -9.24 4.02
N LEU A 149 11.53 -9.63 3.49
CA LEU A 149 11.67 -10.70 2.49
C LEU A 149 11.28 -12.09 3.04
N ALA A 150 11.55 -12.35 4.32
CA ALA A 150 11.19 -13.61 4.97
C ALA A 150 9.68 -13.73 5.21
N ILE A 151 8.97 -12.60 5.41
CA ILE A 151 7.52 -12.58 5.65
C ILE A 151 6.78 -12.68 4.31
N ASP A 152 7.05 -11.79 3.38
CA ASP A 152 6.41 -11.76 2.06
C ASP A 152 7.31 -11.05 1.04
N ALA A 153 8.13 -11.82 0.33
CA ALA A 153 8.99 -11.29 -0.71
C ALA A 153 8.19 -10.65 -1.86
N GLY A 154 7.01 -11.22 -2.19
CA GLY A 154 6.16 -10.72 -3.28
C GLY A 154 5.60 -9.34 -3.00
N ALA A 155 5.21 -9.05 -1.76
CA ALA A 155 4.67 -7.75 -1.36
C ALA A 155 5.70 -6.62 -1.44
N VAL A 156 7.01 -6.93 -1.38
CA VAL A 156 8.09 -5.94 -1.35
C VAL A 156 9.01 -5.97 -2.57
N ASP A 157 8.71 -6.81 -3.56
CA ASP A 157 9.53 -6.97 -4.79
C ASP A 157 9.30 -5.85 -5.83
N GLY A 158 8.47 -4.86 -5.49
CA GLY A 158 8.14 -3.73 -6.35
C GLY A 158 7.08 -4.05 -7.41
N PRO A 159 6.86 -3.14 -8.36
CA PRO A 159 5.76 -3.26 -9.32
C PRO A 159 5.90 -4.52 -10.19
N GLY A 160 4.80 -5.29 -10.31
CA GLY A 160 4.74 -6.53 -11.06
C GLY A 160 5.10 -6.39 -12.54
N LEU A 161 5.29 -7.53 -13.23
CA LEU A 161 5.69 -7.59 -14.64
C LEU A 161 4.81 -6.74 -15.58
N PHE A 162 3.51 -6.67 -15.31
CA PHE A 162 2.56 -5.88 -16.10
C PHE A 162 2.87 -4.37 -16.02
N HIS A 163 3.17 -3.85 -14.84
CA HIS A 163 3.55 -2.45 -14.65
C HIS A 163 4.87 -2.13 -15.36
N LYS A 164 5.83 -3.04 -15.31
CA LYS A 164 7.13 -2.91 -16.02
C LYS A 164 6.94 -2.85 -17.55
N ILE A 165 5.99 -3.62 -18.10
CA ILE A 165 5.68 -3.62 -19.54
C ILE A 165 4.96 -2.34 -19.96
N VAL A 166 3.99 -1.87 -19.18
CA VAL A 166 3.14 -0.71 -19.52
C VAL A 166 3.88 0.61 -19.36
N TYR A 167 4.69 0.77 -18.34
CA TYR A 167 5.35 2.05 -18.01
C TYR A 167 6.84 2.11 -18.37
N GLY A 168 7.41 1.04 -18.92
CA GLY A 168 8.76 1.05 -19.48
C GLY A 168 9.88 1.32 -18.47
N ASP A 169 9.62 1.10 -17.18
CA ASP A 169 10.55 1.48 -16.13
C ASP A 169 11.80 0.59 -16.11
N ALA A 170 12.93 1.24 -16.28
CA ALA A 170 14.24 0.68 -16.03
C ALA A 170 14.34 0.27 -14.56
N LYS A 171 14.43 -1.04 -14.32
CA LYS A 171 14.76 -1.77 -13.08
C LYS A 171 14.65 -0.94 -11.79
N PRO A 172 13.51 -0.93 -11.09
CA PRO A 172 13.46 -0.33 -9.76
C PRO A 172 14.46 -1.05 -8.84
N SER A 173 15.05 -0.31 -7.90
CA SER A 173 15.85 -0.92 -6.84
C SER A 173 14.89 -1.67 -5.92
N THR A 174 14.85 -2.99 -6.00
CA THR A 174 14.01 -3.82 -5.13
C THR A 174 14.64 -3.96 -3.74
N ILE A 175 13.84 -4.28 -2.74
CA ILE A 175 14.31 -4.55 -1.39
C ILE A 175 15.34 -5.69 -1.38
N ALA A 176 15.11 -6.75 -2.18
CA ALA A 176 16.04 -7.86 -2.32
C ALA A 176 17.40 -7.41 -2.87
N ASN A 177 17.40 -6.68 -4.01
CA ASN A 177 18.63 -6.18 -4.61
C ASN A 177 19.41 -5.24 -3.66
N ARG A 178 18.69 -4.42 -2.87
CA ARG A 178 19.32 -3.52 -1.92
C ARG A 178 19.89 -4.26 -0.72
N ALA A 179 19.18 -5.26 -0.22
CA ALA A 179 19.68 -6.13 0.86
C ALA A 179 20.97 -6.86 0.46
N ASP A 180 20.98 -7.49 -0.73
CA ASP A 180 22.15 -8.18 -1.27
C ASP A 180 23.34 -7.22 -1.45
N TYR A 181 23.06 -6.00 -1.95
CA TYR A 181 24.10 -4.99 -2.12
C TYR A 181 24.72 -4.56 -0.78
N ILE A 182 23.88 -4.22 0.21
CA ILE A 182 24.37 -3.80 1.54
C ILE A 182 25.15 -4.96 2.20
N GLU A 183 24.64 -6.18 2.12
CA GLU A 183 25.34 -7.35 2.66
C GLU A 183 26.72 -7.53 2.04
N ALA A 184 26.83 -7.45 0.71
CA ALA A 184 28.11 -7.53 0.02
C ALA A 184 29.08 -6.38 0.43
N GLN A 185 28.57 -5.16 0.60
CA GLN A 185 29.38 -4.03 1.04
C GLN A 185 29.85 -4.15 2.49
N LEU A 186 28.99 -4.63 3.38
CA LEU A 186 29.34 -4.84 4.79
C LEU A 186 30.39 -5.93 4.98
N ALA A 187 30.51 -6.88 4.04
CA ALA A 187 31.56 -7.90 4.04
C ALA A 187 32.95 -7.35 3.66
N LEU A 188 33.03 -6.15 3.08
CA LEU A 188 34.30 -5.50 2.73
C LEU A 188 34.92 -4.80 3.95
N PRO A 189 36.26 -4.56 3.94
CA PRO A 189 36.90 -3.64 4.86
C PRO A 189 36.20 -2.25 4.83
N GLU A 190 36.16 -1.57 5.97
CA GLU A 190 35.38 -0.35 6.13
C GLU A 190 35.78 0.76 5.14
N ASP A 191 37.08 0.90 4.85
CA ASP A 191 37.67 1.83 3.90
C ASP A 191 37.33 1.55 2.42
N GLN A 192 36.78 0.34 2.11
CA GLN A 192 36.41 -0.09 0.76
C GLN A 192 34.90 -0.11 0.55
N ARG A 193 34.10 0.20 1.58
CA ARG A 193 32.64 0.16 1.51
C ARG A 193 32.08 1.35 0.74
N LEU A 194 31.22 1.07 -0.25
CA LEU A 194 30.43 2.07 -0.97
C LEU A 194 28.94 1.88 -0.63
N LEU A 195 28.54 2.28 0.57
CA LEU A 195 27.18 2.05 1.08
C LEU A 195 26.15 3.01 0.52
N ARG A 196 26.57 4.20 0.06
CA ARG A 196 25.72 5.22 -0.57
C ARG A 196 25.96 5.26 -2.07
N VAL A 197 24.89 5.00 -2.85
CA VAL A 197 24.90 5.11 -4.31
C VAL A 197 23.72 5.99 -4.70
N PRO A 198 23.91 7.31 -4.90
CA PRO A 198 22.83 8.28 -5.08
C PRO A 198 21.80 7.89 -6.14
N GLU A 199 22.25 7.30 -7.26
CA GLU A 199 21.35 6.88 -8.35
C GLU A 199 20.48 5.68 -7.96
N LEU A 200 20.95 4.79 -7.10
CA LEU A 200 20.18 3.65 -6.59
C LEU A 200 19.28 4.08 -5.45
N ASP A 201 19.78 4.92 -4.55
CA ASP A 201 19.05 5.43 -3.39
C ASP A 201 17.83 6.26 -3.84
N ALA A 202 17.98 7.07 -4.90
CA ALA A 202 16.88 7.84 -5.49
C ALA A 202 15.78 6.98 -6.13
N ARG A 203 16.04 5.71 -6.42
CA ARG A 203 15.08 4.77 -7.01
C ARG A 203 14.29 3.95 -5.99
N GLN A 204 14.67 4.03 -4.71
CA GLN A 204 13.92 3.35 -3.66
C GLN A 204 12.53 3.97 -3.48
N ARG A 205 11.50 3.13 -3.49
CA ARG A 205 10.10 3.51 -3.30
C ARG A 205 9.57 2.92 -2.01
N MET A 206 8.68 3.68 -1.33
CA MET A 206 7.92 3.16 -0.20
C MET A 206 6.90 2.13 -0.67
N HIS A 207 6.66 1.14 0.17
CA HIS A 207 5.70 0.07 -0.06
C HIS A 207 4.42 0.36 0.73
N LYS A 208 3.30 0.46 0.01
CA LYS A 208 1.96 0.48 0.60
C LYS A 208 1.16 -0.59 -0.13
N PRO A 209 0.93 -1.76 0.51
CA PRO A 209 0.13 -2.86 -0.05
C PRO A 209 -1.35 -2.53 -0.07
#